data_e0e5584de18ce3a3931ff3d1de6927fc
#
_entry.id   e0e5584de18ce3a3931ff3d1de6927fc
#
_cell.length_a   1.000
_cell.length_b   1.000
_cell.length_c   1.000
_cell.angle_alpha   90.00
_cell.angle_beta   90.00
_cell.angle_gamma   90.00
#
_symmetry.space_group_name_H-M   'P 1'
#
loop_
_entity.id
_entity.type
_entity.pdbx_description
1 polymer ?
#
loop_
_entity_poly.entity_id
_entity_poly.type
_entity_poly.pdbx_seq_one_letter_code
_entity_poly.pdbx_strand_id
1 'polypeptide(L)'
;MLKLKFSNFDFECGTDEAGRGCLAGPVTAAAVILPVKFTCNSINDSKQLSSKKRELIKPIIELEAISFGVAHIFPKKIDEINILNASIMAMHNSISKLKSVEIIEKINILNASILAMNLAIEKLKTKPEFIIVDGNKFKTFKSTPHQTHVKGDSKFLNIAAASILAKTYRDSYMDKIHEEFPMYNWKQNKGYPTKEHREAIKKYGTTKYHRMSFRLLAEK
;
A
#
# COMPACT_ATOMS: atom_id res chain seq x y z
N MET A 1 -6.59 2.46 -23.29
CA MET A 1 -5.36 3.18 -22.89
C MET A 1 -5.66 3.97 -21.63
N LEU A 2 -4.77 3.98 -20.63
CA LEU A 2 -4.94 4.77 -19.43
C LEU A 2 -4.83 6.27 -19.74
N LYS A 3 -5.64 7.09 -19.04
CA LYS A 3 -5.50 8.55 -19.13
C LYS A 3 -4.23 8.97 -18.38
N LEU A 4 -3.48 9.92 -18.92
CA LEU A 4 -2.26 10.42 -18.26
C LEU A 4 -2.59 11.11 -16.93
N LYS A 5 -3.57 12.04 -16.97
CA LYS A 5 -3.99 12.86 -15.82
C LYS A 5 -5.52 12.88 -15.67
N PHE A 6 -5.97 13.24 -14.48
CA PHE A 6 -7.36 13.56 -14.17
C PHE A 6 -7.62 15.06 -14.22
N SER A 7 -6.71 15.85 -13.65
CA SER A 7 -6.85 17.30 -13.53
C SER A 7 -6.08 18.06 -14.63
N ASN A 8 -6.24 19.38 -14.65
CA ASN A 8 -5.50 20.28 -15.55
C ASN A 8 -4.15 20.74 -14.97
N PHE A 9 -3.83 20.34 -13.73
CA PHE A 9 -2.56 20.71 -13.11
C PHE A 9 -1.38 19.97 -13.72
N ASP A 10 -0.23 20.63 -13.86
CA ASP A 10 0.96 20.01 -14.44
C ASP A 10 1.64 19.03 -13.49
N PHE A 11 1.65 19.33 -12.19
CA PHE A 11 2.21 18.44 -11.18
C PHE A 11 1.13 17.65 -10.44
N GLU A 12 0.34 16.88 -11.21
CA GLU A 12 -0.61 15.93 -10.64
C GLU A 12 0.11 14.68 -10.17
N CYS A 13 -0.06 14.35 -8.88
CA CYS A 13 0.49 13.15 -8.26
C CYS A 13 -0.53 12.03 -8.23
N GLY A 14 -0.18 10.85 -8.71
CA GLY A 14 -0.90 9.60 -8.44
C GLY A 14 -0.31 8.87 -7.24
N THR A 15 -1.15 8.27 -6.40
CA THR A 15 -0.70 7.44 -5.26
C THR A 15 -1.53 6.18 -5.09
N ASP A 16 -0.86 5.10 -4.68
CA ASP A 16 -1.45 3.78 -4.40
C ASP A 16 -0.62 3.03 -3.35
N GLU A 17 -1.19 1.97 -2.76
CA GLU A 17 -0.55 1.15 -1.76
C GLU A 17 -0.57 -0.35 -2.11
N ALA A 18 0.32 -1.10 -1.47
CA ALA A 18 0.42 -2.55 -1.53
C ALA A 18 0.55 -3.18 -0.14
N GLY A 19 0.00 -4.38 0.03
CA GLY A 19 0.21 -5.18 1.23
C GLY A 19 -0.79 -4.95 2.36
N ARG A 20 -1.96 -4.37 2.13
CA ARG A 20 -3.00 -4.18 3.18
C ARG A 20 -3.44 -5.49 3.82
N GLY A 21 -3.79 -6.50 3.03
CA GLY A 21 -4.34 -7.78 3.51
C GLY A 21 -3.30 -8.81 3.95
N CYS A 22 -2.04 -8.44 4.14
CA CYS A 22 -0.96 -9.37 4.48
C CYS A 22 -0.82 -9.56 5.99
N LEU A 23 -0.52 -10.80 6.43
CA LEU A 23 -0.23 -11.13 7.84
C LEU A 23 1.19 -10.71 8.25
N ALA A 24 2.09 -10.54 7.28
CA ALA A 24 3.48 -10.16 7.52
C ALA A 24 3.96 -9.09 6.53
N GLY A 25 5.00 -8.36 6.94
CA GLY A 25 5.63 -7.31 6.16
C GLY A 25 4.89 -5.96 6.19
N PRO A 26 5.48 -4.93 5.56
CA PRO A 26 4.95 -3.57 5.60
C PRO A 26 3.71 -3.39 4.73
N VAL A 27 2.95 -2.32 5.01
CA VAL A 27 2.19 -1.61 3.99
C VAL A 27 3.15 -0.68 3.28
N THR A 28 3.21 -0.76 1.97
CA THR A 28 4.07 0.08 1.14
C THR A 28 3.22 0.93 0.23
N ALA A 29 3.45 2.22 0.23
CA ALA A 29 2.80 3.13 -0.72
C ALA A 29 3.85 3.82 -1.60
N ALA A 30 3.42 4.24 -2.78
CA ALA A 30 4.19 5.08 -3.67
C ALA A 30 3.36 6.28 -4.13
N ALA A 31 4.07 7.34 -4.49
CA ALA A 31 3.54 8.55 -5.08
C ALA A 31 4.37 8.89 -6.31
N VAL A 32 3.75 9.24 -7.42
CA VAL A 32 4.42 9.48 -8.70
C VAL A 32 3.81 10.69 -9.41
N ILE A 33 4.67 11.59 -9.91
CA ILE A 33 4.33 12.67 -10.84
C ILE A 33 4.98 12.34 -12.17
N LEU A 34 4.19 12.09 -13.21
CA LEU A 34 4.67 11.82 -14.56
C LEU A 34 4.68 13.10 -15.40
N PRO A 35 5.63 13.25 -16.36
CA PRO A 35 5.64 14.38 -17.28
C PRO A 35 4.44 14.33 -18.24
N VAL A 36 4.00 15.49 -18.72
CA VAL A 36 2.81 15.63 -19.60
C VAL A 36 2.92 14.84 -20.90
N LYS A 37 4.14 14.56 -21.36
CA LYS A 37 4.39 13.78 -22.59
C LYS A 37 4.74 12.32 -22.31
N PHE A 38 4.58 11.86 -21.07
CA PHE A 38 4.90 10.47 -20.71
C PHE A 38 3.98 9.49 -21.45
N THR A 39 4.59 8.53 -22.12
CA THR A 39 3.88 7.44 -22.81
C THR A 39 4.58 6.12 -22.49
N CYS A 40 3.86 5.17 -21.96
CA CYS A 40 4.38 3.82 -21.77
C CYS A 40 3.25 2.80 -21.94
N ASN A 41 3.19 2.18 -23.11
CA ASN A 41 2.17 1.19 -23.46
C ASN A 41 2.25 -0.06 -22.58
N SER A 42 3.36 -0.28 -21.89
CA SER A 42 3.56 -1.39 -20.97
C SER A 42 2.93 -1.15 -19.60
N ILE A 43 2.59 0.10 -19.25
CA ILE A 43 1.87 0.42 -18.03
C ILE A 43 0.38 0.21 -18.27
N ASN A 44 -0.14 -0.82 -17.67
CA ASN A 44 -1.55 -1.15 -17.62
C ASN A 44 -1.94 -1.44 -16.17
N ASP A 45 -3.19 -1.84 -15.91
CA ASP A 45 -3.61 -2.31 -14.59
C ASP A 45 -2.52 -3.19 -13.95
N SER A 46 -1.92 -2.70 -12.87
CA SER A 46 -0.78 -3.33 -12.21
C SER A 46 -1.09 -4.75 -11.71
N LYS A 47 -2.39 -5.08 -11.51
CA LYS A 47 -2.86 -6.40 -11.11
C LYS A 47 -2.80 -7.41 -12.26
N GLN A 48 -2.83 -6.92 -13.52
CA GLN A 48 -2.69 -7.75 -14.72
C GLN A 48 -1.22 -7.96 -15.11
N LEU A 49 -0.29 -7.20 -14.52
CA LEU A 49 1.13 -7.33 -14.80
C LEU A 49 1.77 -8.41 -13.92
N SER A 50 2.49 -9.34 -14.54
CA SER A 50 3.34 -10.28 -13.79
C SER A 50 4.44 -9.55 -13.01
N SER A 51 4.99 -10.19 -11.97
CA SER A 51 6.09 -9.63 -11.19
C SER A 51 7.29 -9.25 -12.09
N LYS A 52 7.65 -10.14 -13.04
CA LYS A 52 8.73 -9.88 -14.00
C LYS A 52 8.47 -8.63 -14.84
N LYS A 53 7.24 -8.42 -15.32
CA LYS A 53 6.90 -7.22 -16.09
C LYS A 53 6.97 -5.95 -15.23
N ARG A 54 6.52 -6.00 -13.97
CA ARG A 54 6.64 -4.86 -13.05
C ARG A 54 8.11 -4.50 -12.78
N GLU A 55 8.99 -5.49 -12.60
CA GLU A 55 10.43 -5.26 -12.43
C GLU A 55 11.08 -4.59 -13.65
N LEU A 56 10.64 -4.92 -14.87
CA LEU A 56 11.13 -4.27 -16.10
C LEU A 56 10.61 -2.83 -16.24
N ILE A 57 9.40 -2.55 -15.78
CA ILE A 57 8.76 -1.22 -15.90
C ILE A 57 9.25 -0.27 -14.79
N LYS A 58 9.59 -0.78 -13.62
CA LYS A 58 10.06 0.02 -12.48
C LYS A 58 11.16 1.02 -12.86
N PRO A 59 12.31 0.63 -13.46
CA PRO A 59 13.36 1.57 -13.81
C PRO A 59 12.91 2.62 -14.83
N ILE A 60 11.96 2.32 -15.71
CA ILE A 60 11.39 3.29 -16.65
C ILE A 60 10.63 4.37 -15.88
N ILE A 61 9.79 3.98 -14.92
CA ILE A 61 9.06 4.94 -14.09
C ILE A 61 10.03 5.80 -13.27
N GLU A 62 11.04 5.19 -12.66
CA GLU A 62 12.01 5.89 -11.81
C GLU A 62 12.86 6.90 -12.59
N LEU A 63 13.19 6.59 -13.84
CA LEU A 63 13.97 7.45 -14.73
C LEU A 63 13.13 8.60 -15.32
N GLU A 64 11.91 8.30 -15.75
CA GLU A 64 11.07 9.22 -16.53
C GLU A 64 10.17 10.10 -15.65
N ALA A 65 9.89 9.70 -14.41
CA ALA A 65 9.05 10.49 -13.50
C ALA A 65 9.71 11.83 -13.16
N ILE A 66 8.93 12.91 -13.18
CA ILE A 66 9.36 14.22 -12.64
C ILE A 66 9.76 14.06 -11.17
N SER A 67 8.98 13.27 -10.44
CA SER A 67 9.27 12.93 -9.05
C SER A 67 8.55 11.66 -8.65
N PHE A 68 9.18 10.85 -7.79
CA PHE A 68 8.52 9.75 -7.12
C PHE A 68 8.97 9.61 -5.67
N GLY A 69 8.13 9.01 -4.85
CA GLY A 69 8.43 8.71 -3.46
C GLY A 69 7.84 7.36 -3.07
N VAL A 70 8.55 6.61 -2.23
CA VAL A 70 8.08 5.33 -1.69
C VAL A 70 8.21 5.33 -0.18
N ALA A 71 7.19 4.85 0.52
CA ALA A 71 7.20 4.74 1.97
C ALA A 71 6.69 3.38 2.45
N HIS A 72 7.27 2.91 3.55
CA HIS A 72 6.88 1.68 4.24
C HIS A 72 6.37 1.99 5.64
N ILE A 73 5.24 1.42 6.01
CA ILE A 73 4.77 1.33 7.39
C ILE A 73 4.95 -0.10 7.85
N PHE A 74 5.86 -0.29 8.79
CA PHE A 74 6.25 -1.61 9.28
C PHE A 74 5.26 -2.19 10.29
N PRO A 75 5.27 -3.52 10.52
CA PRO A 75 4.32 -4.22 11.39
C PRO A 75 4.15 -3.57 12.78
N LYS A 76 5.24 -3.25 13.47
CA LYS A 76 5.19 -2.58 14.77
C LYS A 76 4.32 -1.31 14.75
N LYS A 77 4.52 -0.45 13.72
CA LYS A 77 3.74 0.79 13.58
C LYS A 77 2.30 0.53 13.17
N ILE A 78 2.06 -0.51 12.36
CA ILE A 78 0.70 -0.96 12.02
C ILE A 78 -0.04 -1.39 13.30
N ASP A 79 0.59 -2.19 14.14
CA ASP A 79 0.02 -2.68 15.38
C ASP A 79 -0.24 -1.54 16.38
N GLU A 80 0.69 -0.57 16.50
CA GLU A 80 0.49 0.64 17.34
C GLU A 80 -0.72 1.46 16.87
N ILE A 81 -0.86 1.71 15.58
CA ILE A 81 -2.01 2.44 15.01
C ILE A 81 -3.30 1.66 15.28
N ASN A 82 -3.26 0.34 15.18
CA ASN A 82 -4.38 -0.54 15.47
C ASN A 82 -4.78 -0.49 16.94
N ILE A 83 -3.84 -0.59 17.87
CA ILE A 83 -4.08 -0.56 19.32
C ILE A 83 -4.70 0.79 19.73
N LEU A 84 -4.16 1.91 19.25
CA LEU A 84 -4.69 3.23 19.58
C LEU A 84 -6.13 3.39 19.12
N ASN A 85 -6.43 3.01 17.88
CA ASN A 85 -7.80 3.10 17.35
C ASN A 85 -8.76 2.11 18.06
N ALA A 86 -8.28 0.90 18.40
CA ALA A 86 -9.07 -0.05 19.20
C ALA A 86 -9.41 0.51 20.58
N SER A 87 -8.48 1.20 21.24
CA SER A 87 -8.72 1.87 22.53
C SER A 87 -9.73 3.00 22.42
N ILE A 88 -9.61 3.85 21.39
CA ILE A 88 -10.56 4.93 21.13
C ILE A 88 -11.96 4.35 20.83
N MET A 89 -12.04 3.27 20.04
CA MET A 89 -13.32 2.61 19.74
C MET A 89 -13.90 1.88 20.94
N ALA A 90 -13.08 1.27 21.82
CA ALA A 90 -13.56 0.69 23.08
C ALA A 90 -14.20 1.76 23.98
N MET A 91 -13.61 2.95 24.03
CA MET A 91 -14.21 4.11 24.71
C MET A 91 -15.52 4.56 24.05
N HIS A 92 -15.57 4.62 22.71
CA HIS A 92 -16.80 4.92 21.97
C HIS A 92 -17.86 3.81 22.10
N ASN A 93 -17.45 2.53 22.12
CA ASN A 93 -18.38 1.39 22.26
C ASN A 93 -18.90 1.21 23.69
N SER A 94 -18.21 1.71 24.73
CA SER A 94 -18.78 1.81 26.07
C SER A 94 -19.91 2.83 26.15
N ILE A 95 -19.98 3.74 25.20
CA ILE A 95 -21.03 4.76 25.05
C ILE A 95 -22.14 4.31 24.08
N SER A 96 -21.84 3.46 23.09
CA SER A 96 -22.81 2.93 22.13
C SER A 96 -22.59 1.43 21.89
N LYS A 97 -23.45 0.59 22.47
CA LYS A 97 -23.47 -0.85 22.18
C LYS A 97 -23.65 -1.09 20.69
N LEU A 98 -22.65 -1.73 20.05
CA LEU A 98 -22.64 -2.37 18.73
C LEU A 98 -21.54 -1.86 17.79
N LYS A 99 -20.49 -2.71 17.56
CA LYS A 99 -20.02 -3.09 16.21
C LYS A 99 -18.82 -4.03 16.24
N SER A 100 -18.81 -4.99 15.31
CA SER A 100 -17.95 -6.16 15.24
C SER A 100 -16.45 -5.85 15.03
N VAL A 101 -15.58 -6.75 15.52
CA VAL A 101 -14.10 -6.77 15.40
C VAL A 101 -13.63 -6.59 13.96
N GLU A 102 -14.36 -7.10 12.98
CA GLU A 102 -14.05 -7.00 11.53
C GLU A 102 -14.00 -5.58 10.97
N ILE A 103 -14.81 -4.67 11.53
CA ILE A 103 -14.82 -3.25 11.15
C ILE A 103 -13.61 -2.54 11.72
N ILE A 104 -13.15 -2.93 12.89
CA ILE A 104 -11.97 -2.37 13.58
C ILE A 104 -10.71 -2.65 12.76
N GLU A 105 -10.50 -3.89 12.32
CA GLU A 105 -9.35 -4.29 11.51
C GLU A 105 -9.30 -3.53 10.16
N LYS A 106 -10.45 -3.37 9.50
CA LYS A 106 -10.55 -2.65 8.22
C LYS A 106 -10.24 -1.15 8.35
N ILE A 107 -10.69 -0.50 9.41
CA ILE A 107 -10.44 0.93 9.64
C ILE A 107 -8.97 1.18 9.97
N ASN A 108 -8.35 0.29 10.72
CA ASN A 108 -6.99 0.43 11.21
C ASN A 108 -5.95 0.28 10.10
N ILE A 109 -6.09 -0.75 9.26
CA ILE A 109 -5.19 -0.93 8.11
C ILE A 109 -5.38 0.15 7.06
N LEU A 110 -6.57 0.72 6.93
CA LEU A 110 -6.82 1.88 6.07
C LEU A 110 -6.01 3.10 6.54
N ASN A 111 -5.96 3.39 7.83
CA ASN A 111 -5.17 4.50 8.37
C ASN A 111 -3.67 4.29 8.13
N ALA A 112 -3.18 3.06 8.27
CA ALA A 112 -1.79 2.73 7.92
C ALA A 112 -1.50 2.93 6.42
N SER A 113 -2.45 2.60 5.54
CA SER A 113 -2.33 2.84 4.10
C SER A 113 -2.31 4.34 3.78
N ILE A 114 -3.21 5.12 4.38
CA ILE A 114 -3.25 6.59 4.21
C ILE A 114 -1.96 7.22 4.72
N LEU A 115 -1.44 6.79 5.87
CA LEU A 115 -0.16 7.26 6.38
C LEU A 115 0.98 6.92 5.43
N ALA A 116 1.03 5.71 4.90
CA ALA A 116 2.05 5.31 3.92
C ALA A 116 1.98 6.17 2.66
N MET A 117 0.78 6.45 2.14
CA MET A 117 0.59 7.34 0.98
C MET A 117 1.05 8.78 1.28
N ASN A 118 0.68 9.33 2.42
CA ASN A 118 1.12 10.69 2.82
C ASN A 118 2.65 10.77 2.95
N LEU A 119 3.30 9.77 3.56
CA LEU A 119 4.75 9.72 3.66
C LEU A 119 5.44 9.52 2.29
N ALA A 120 4.80 8.82 1.36
CA ALA A 120 5.29 8.70 -0.02
C ALA A 120 5.22 10.06 -0.75
N ILE A 121 4.13 10.80 -0.57
CA ILE A 121 3.96 12.14 -1.13
C ILE A 121 4.97 13.13 -0.52
N GLU A 122 5.27 13.03 0.77
CA GLU A 122 6.29 13.86 1.42
C GLU A 122 7.70 13.66 0.86
N LYS A 123 8.01 12.50 0.31
CA LYS A 123 9.29 12.18 -0.33
C LYS A 123 9.44 12.71 -1.76
N LEU A 124 8.39 13.27 -2.32
CA LEU A 124 8.46 13.89 -3.63
C LEU A 124 9.39 15.12 -3.60
N LYS A 125 10.30 15.19 -4.55
CA LYS A 125 11.16 16.37 -4.75
C LYS A 125 10.39 17.59 -5.27
N THR A 126 9.34 17.32 -6.06
CA THR A 126 8.42 18.33 -6.62
C THR A 126 7.12 18.29 -5.84
N LYS A 127 6.65 19.44 -5.35
CA LYS A 127 5.36 19.53 -4.64
C LYS A 127 4.20 19.26 -5.61
N PRO A 128 3.27 18.36 -5.28
CA PRO A 128 2.09 18.16 -6.10
C PRO A 128 1.11 19.34 -5.97
N GLU A 129 0.50 19.72 -7.07
CA GLU A 129 -0.57 20.72 -7.14
C GLU A 129 -1.94 20.06 -6.96
N PHE A 130 -2.03 18.79 -7.35
CA PHE A 130 -3.22 17.95 -7.19
C PHE A 130 -2.81 16.50 -6.90
N ILE A 131 -3.63 15.77 -6.14
CA ILE A 131 -3.38 14.36 -5.80
C ILE A 131 -4.56 13.51 -6.25
N ILE A 132 -4.30 12.48 -7.04
CA ILE A 132 -5.26 11.41 -7.34
C ILE A 132 -4.86 10.12 -6.60
N VAL A 133 -5.84 9.45 -6.02
CA VAL A 133 -5.62 8.35 -5.08
C VAL A 133 -6.39 7.12 -5.53
N ASP A 134 -5.77 5.93 -5.53
CA ASP A 134 -6.55 4.70 -5.66
C ASP A 134 -7.42 4.45 -4.42
N GLY A 135 -8.67 4.01 -4.66
CA GLY A 135 -9.62 3.72 -3.60
C GLY A 135 -10.69 4.78 -3.42
N ASN A 136 -11.30 4.80 -2.24
CA ASN A 136 -12.46 5.66 -1.93
C ASN A 136 -12.29 6.48 -0.64
N LYS A 137 -11.13 6.41 0.00
CA LYS A 137 -10.84 7.15 1.25
C LYS A 137 -9.39 7.62 1.27
N PHE A 138 -9.23 8.89 1.60
CA PHE A 138 -7.95 9.54 1.80
C PHE A 138 -8.09 10.67 2.83
N LYS A 139 -7.01 11.03 3.52
CA LYS A 139 -6.95 12.24 4.35
C LYS A 139 -6.16 13.28 3.61
N THR A 140 -6.70 14.48 3.51
CA THR A 140 -6.06 15.62 2.85
C THR A 140 -4.61 15.75 3.28
N PHE A 141 -3.71 15.78 2.30
CA PHE A 141 -2.29 16.02 2.51
C PHE A 141 -2.03 17.52 2.52
N LYS A 142 -1.74 18.06 3.72
CA LYS A 142 -1.58 19.52 3.92
C LYS A 142 -2.81 20.25 3.34
N SER A 143 -2.60 21.21 2.44
CA SER A 143 -3.67 21.95 1.74
C SER A 143 -3.84 21.53 0.27
N THR A 144 -3.16 20.47 -0.18
CA THR A 144 -3.21 20.05 -1.58
C THR A 144 -4.57 19.40 -1.88
N PRO A 145 -5.31 19.87 -2.90
CA PRO A 145 -6.57 19.29 -3.31
C PRO A 145 -6.35 17.85 -3.81
N HIS A 146 -7.34 16.98 -3.55
CA HIS A 146 -7.23 15.58 -3.95
C HIS A 146 -8.57 15.02 -4.40
N GLN A 147 -8.51 13.92 -5.15
CA GLN A 147 -9.66 13.10 -5.51
C GLN A 147 -9.32 11.62 -5.44
N THR A 148 -10.25 10.85 -4.89
CA THR A 148 -10.16 9.39 -4.82
C THR A 148 -10.86 8.75 -6.00
N HIS A 149 -10.28 7.68 -6.53
CA HIS A 149 -10.81 6.94 -7.67
C HIS A 149 -10.79 5.44 -7.39
N VAL A 150 -11.95 4.82 -7.28
CA VAL A 150 -12.04 3.36 -7.19
C VAL A 150 -11.50 2.74 -8.47
N LYS A 151 -10.54 1.80 -8.33
CA LYS A 151 -9.76 1.21 -9.43
C LYS A 151 -9.06 2.28 -10.27
N GLY A 152 -8.45 3.25 -9.59
CA GLY A 152 -7.74 4.34 -10.24
C GLY A 152 -6.52 3.86 -11.04
N ASP A 153 -5.88 2.78 -10.59
CA ASP A 153 -4.76 2.10 -11.26
C ASP A 153 -5.11 1.55 -12.66
N SER A 154 -6.39 1.30 -12.92
CA SER A 154 -6.89 0.92 -14.26
C SER A 154 -7.42 2.09 -15.10
N LYS A 155 -7.34 3.33 -14.58
CA LYS A 155 -7.88 4.53 -15.24
C LYS A 155 -6.81 5.58 -15.54
N PHE A 156 -5.85 5.77 -14.63
CA PHE A 156 -4.86 6.86 -14.67
C PHE A 156 -3.43 6.34 -14.58
N LEU A 157 -2.57 6.82 -15.47
CA LEU A 157 -1.15 6.41 -15.55
C LEU A 157 -0.37 6.75 -14.28
N ASN A 158 -0.60 7.93 -13.67
CA ASN A 158 0.06 8.32 -12.43
C ASN A 158 -0.25 7.32 -11.29
N ILE A 159 -1.50 6.88 -11.14
CA ILE A 159 -1.89 5.88 -10.13
C ILE A 159 -1.31 4.50 -10.49
N ALA A 160 -1.39 4.09 -11.77
CA ALA A 160 -0.84 2.82 -12.22
C ALA A 160 0.69 2.72 -11.99
N ALA A 161 1.42 3.80 -12.28
CA ALA A 161 2.85 3.89 -12.00
C ALA A 161 3.14 3.79 -10.49
N ALA A 162 2.39 4.50 -9.66
CA ALA A 162 2.49 4.39 -8.20
C ALA A 162 2.21 2.96 -7.72
N SER A 163 1.18 2.31 -8.24
CA SER A 163 0.85 0.91 -7.92
C SER A 163 1.99 -0.06 -8.25
N ILE A 164 2.61 0.10 -9.42
CA ILE A 164 3.77 -0.70 -9.83
C ILE A 164 4.93 -0.50 -8.85
N LEU A 165 5.29 0.73 -8.53
CA LEU A 165 6.37 1.02 -7.59
C LEU A 165 6.06 0.46 -6.19
N ALA A 166 4.86 0.71 -5.65
CA ALA A 166 4.46 0.21 -4.33
C ALA A 166 4.58 -1.32 -4.24
N LYS A 167 4.09 -2.06 -5.25
CA LYS A 167 4.17 -3.51 -5.31
C LYS A 167 5.60 -4.01 -5.45
N THR A 168 6.39 -3.43 -6.36
CA THR A 168 7.75 -3.88 -6.63
C THR A 168 8.67 -3.65 -5.43
N TYR A 169 8.62 -2.47 -4.82
CA TYR A 169 9.40 -2.18 -3.61
C TYR A 169 8.99 -3.07 -2.44
N ARG A 170 7.68 -3.36 -2.31
CA ARG A 170 7.22 -4.29 -1.28
C ARG A 170 7.67 -5.71 -1.55
N ASP A 171 7.57 -6.19 -2.77
CA ASP A 171 7.97 -7.54 -3.15
C ASP A 171 9.48 -7.75 -2.89
N SER A 172 10.34 -6.77 -3.23
CA SER A 172 11.78 -6.79 -2.92
C SER A 172 12.03 -6.85 -1.40
N TYR A 173 11.26 -6.12 -0.60
CA TYR A 173 11.35 -6.21 0.86
C TYR A 173 10.95 -7.61 1.37
N MET A 174 9.89 -8.20 0.83
CA MET A 174 9.44 -9.55 1.22
C MET A 174 10.46 -10.62 0.84
N ASP A 175 11.15 -10.47 -0.29
CA ASP A 175 12.24 -11.35 -0.70
C ASP A 175 13.41 -11.27 0.28
N LYS A 176 13.80 -10.07 0.71
CA LYS A 176 14.85 -9.87 1.72
C LYS A 176 14.53 -10.53 3.05
N ILE A 177 13.32 -10.36 3.59
CA ILE A 177 12.96 -10.98 4.87
C ILE A 177 12.71 -12.49 4.76
N HIS A 178 12.45 -13.00 3.56
CA HIS A 178 12.41 -14.44 3.31
C HIS A 178 13.77 -15.10 3.52
N GLU A 179 14.88 -14.43 3.18
CA GLU A 179 16.24 -14.95 3.41
C GLU A 179 16.50 -15.14 4.91
N GLU A 180 15.97 -14.25 5.77
CA GLU A 180 16.12 -14.36 7.23
C GLU A 180 15.18 -15.45 7.82
N PHE A 181 14.00 -15.66 7.24
CA PHE A 181 12.99 -16.62 7.73
C PHE A 181 12.37 -17.43 6.57
N PRO A 182 13.12 -18.34 5.94
CA PRO A 182 12.66 -19.04 4.74
C PRO A 182 11.47 -19.97 4.99
N MET A 183 11.24 -20.42 6.24
CA MET A 183 10.17 -21.32 6.62
C MET A 183 8.76 -20.74 6.38
N TYR A 184 8.60 -19.42 6.28
CA TYR A 184 7.31 -18.80 6.00
C TYR A 184 7.00 -18.63 4.50
N ASN A 185 7.94 -18.96 3.63
CA ASN A 185 7.84 -18.85 2.17
C ASN A 185 7.35 -17.47 1.66
N TRP A 186 7.80 -16.38 2.31
CA TRP A 186 7.41 -15.01 1.96
C TRP A 186 7.84 -14.58 0.55
N LYS A 187 8.84 -15.26 -0.02
CA LYS A 187 9.23 -15.06 -1.42
C LYS A 187 8.07 -15.37 -2.38
N GLN A 188 7.27 -16.39 -2.09
CA GLN A 188 6.12 -16.75 -2.91
C GLN A 188 4.83 -16.08 -2.45
N ASN A 189 4.46 -16.27 -1.19
CA ASN A 189 3.18 -15.80 -0.67
C ASN A 189 3.12 -14.30 -0.35
N LYS A 190 4.28 -13.60 -0.39
CA LYS A 190 4.41 -12.16 -0.13
C LYS A 190 3.73 -11.71 1.18
N GLY A 191 3.65 -12.61 2.16
CA GLY A 191 3.03 -12.37 3.48
C GLY A 191 1.51 -12.46 3.49
N TYR A 192 0.85 -12.86 2.41
CA TYR A 192 -0.60 -13.07 2.37
C TYR A 192 -1.04 -14.26 3.23
N PRO A 193 -2.32 -14.30 3.68
CA PRO A 193 -2.86 -15.33 4.57
C PRO A 193 -3.14 -16.66 3.86
N THR A 194 -2.15 -17.20 3.14
CA THR A 194 -2.26 -18.52 2.50
C THR A 194 -2.31 -19.63 3.55
N LYS A 195 -2.82 -20.80 3.18
CA LYS A 195 -2.83 -21.98 4.04
C LYS A 195 -1.42 -22.30 4.53
N GLU A 196 -0.45 -22.32 3.61
CA GLU A 196 0.98 -22.57 3.89
C GLU A 196 1.53 -21.56 4.92
N HIS A 197 1.27 -20.24 4.74
CA HIS A 197 1.74 -19.22 5.67
C HIS A 197 1.15 -19.40 7.07
N ARG A 198 -0.15 -19.73 7.17
CA ARG A 198 -0.79 -20.00 8.46
C ARG A 198 -0.27 -21.29 9.12
N GLU A 199 0.00 -22.33 8.35
CA GLU A 199 0.61 -23.56 8.85
C GLU A 199 2.04 -23.30 9.36
N ALA A 200 2.83 -22.49 8.63
CA ALA A 200 4.15 -22.07 9.09
C ALA A 200 4.07 -21.26 10.41
N ILE A 201 3.12 -20.33 10.55
CA ILE A 201 2.89 -19.60 11.79
C ILE A 201 2.53 -20.57 12.93
N LYS A 202 1.66 -21.54 12.68
CA LYS A 202 1.28 -22.55 13.68
C LYS A 202 2.48 -23.40 14.12
N LYS A 203 3.36 -23.76 13.20
CA LYS A 203 4.51 -24.63 13.47
C LYS A 203 5.69 -23.90 14.10
N TYR A 204 6.02 -22.70 13.61
CA TYR A 204 7.24 -21.98 13.98
C TYR A 204 6.99 -20.71 14.82
N GLY A 205 5.73 -20.38 15.12
CA GLY A 205 5.34 -19.18 15.83
C GLY A 205 5.34 -17.93 14.96
N THR A 206 5.44 -16.77 15.59
CA THR A 206 5.49 -15.46 14.93
C THR A 206 6.87 -14.86 15.02
N THR A 207 7.15 -13.87 14.15
CA THR A 207 8.39 -13.09 14.15
C THR A 207 8.08 -11.60 14.27
N LYS A 208 9.12 -10.77 14.41
CA LYS A 208 9.03 -9.30 14.36
C LYS A 208 8.38 -8.74 13.08
N TYR A 209 8.23 -9.57 12.05
CA TYR A 209 7.64 -9.20 10.75
C TYR A 209 6.16 -9.50 10.65
N HIS A 210 5.57 -10.24 11.60
CA HIS A 210 4.12 -10.48 11.63
C HIS A 210 3.38 -9.30 12.25
N ARG A 211 2.14 -9.10 11.79
CA ARG A 211 1.23 -8.08 12.30
C ARG A 211 0.38 -8.68 13.41
N MET A 212 0.79 -8.45 14.65
CA MET A 212 0.18 -9.10 15.82
C MET A 212 -1.27 -8.66 16.07
N SER A 213 -1.67 -7.49 15.57
CA SER A 213 -3.05 -7.01 15.60
C SER A 213 -3.97 -7.69 14.57
N PHE A 214 -3.43 -8.53 13.69
CA PHE A 214 -4.20 -9.26 12.69
C PHE A 214 -4.54 -10.67 13.17
N ARG A 215 -5.67 -11.20 12.67
CA ARG A 215 -6.03 -12.61 12.94
C ARG A 215 -5.09 -13.55 12.17
N LEU A 216 -4.00 -13.95 12.84
CA LEU A 216 -2.93 -14.75 12.24
C LEU A 216 -3.36 -16.19 11.96
N LEU A 217 -4.12 -16.81 12.88
CA LEU A 217 -4.63 -18.18 12.74
C LEU A 217 -6.17 -18.15 12.62
N ALA A 218 -6.73 -19.08 11.83
CA ALA A 218 -8.16 -19.28 11.82
C ALA A 218 -8.60 -19.89 13.18
N GLU A 219 -9.72 -19.46 13.73
CA GLU A 219 -10.36 -20.20 14.82
C GLU A 219 -10.81 -21.57 14.30
N LYS A 220 -10.72 -22.57 15.18
CA LYS A 220 -11.25 -23.91 14.90
C LYS A 220 -12.76 -23.88 14.81
#